data_4a91ffdc739980467888b16551cdeb1d
#
_entry.id   4a91ffdc739980467888b16551cdeb1d
#
_cell.length_a   1.000
_cell.length_b   1.000
_cell.length_c   1.000
_cell.angle_alpha   90.00
_cell.angle_beta   90.00
_cell.angle_gamma   90.00
#
_symmetry.space_group_name_H-M   'P 1'
#
loop_
_entity.id
_entity.type
_entity.pdbx_description
1 polymer ?
#
loop_
_entity_poly.entity_id
_entity_poly.type
_entity_poly.pdbx_seq_one_letter_code
_entity_poly.pdbx_strand_id
1 'polypeptide(L)' 'MNIPKDPVMLVSFLNLKLRDQYASLNALCDDLELNPEEITQKTASIDYHYKPEYNQFL' A
#
# COMPACT_ATOMS: atom_id res chain seq x y z
N MET A 1 -5.10 13.51 -0.09
CA MET A 1 -4.84 12.83 1.19
C MET A 1 -3.35 12.76 1.47
N ASN A 2 -2.97 13.08 2.69
CA ASN A 2 -1.56 12.95 3.07
C ASN A 2 -1.27 11.50 3.46
N ILE A 3 -0.33 10.89 2.75
CA ILE A 3 0.10 9.54 3.08
C ILE A 3 1.49 9.61 3.73
N PRO A 4 1.81 8.64 4.61
CA PRO A 4 3.13 8.64 5.24
C PRO A 4 4.24 8.50 4.20
N LYS A 5 5.32 9.25 4.38
CA LYS A 5 6.50 9.15 3.51
C LYS A 5 7.49 8.11 4.02
N ASP A 6 7.48 7.87 5.31
CA ASP A 6 8.33 6.83 5.91
C ASP A 6 7.84 5.45 5.47
N PRO A 7 8.70 4.59 4.91
CA PRO A 7 8.25 3.30 4.37
C PRO A 7 7.57 2.41 5.41
N VAL A 8 8.04 2.40 6.66
CA VAL A 8 7.43 1.58 7.71
C VAL A 8 6.02 2.07 8.01
N MET A 9 5.85 3.37 8.16
CA MET A 9 4.52 3.95 8.40
C MET A 9 3.62 3.79 7.19
N LEU A 10 4.19 3.87 5.99
CA LEU A 10 3.44 3.68 4.75
C LEU A 10 2.84 2.27 4.69
N VAL A 11 3.63 1.24 5.00
CA VAL A 11 3.15 -0.14 5.02
C VAL A 11 1.99 -0.29 6.00
N SER A 12 2.12 0.27 7.20
CA SER A 12 1.06 0.20 8.21
C SER A 12 -0.21 0.88 7.70
N PHE A 13 -0.08 2.06 7.10
CA PHE A 13 -1.20 2.80 6.54
C PHE A 13 -1.90 2.00 5.44
N LEU A 14 -1.11 1.47 4.49
CA LEU A 14 -1.66 0.72 3.37
C LEU A 14 -2.37 -0.56 3.83
N ASN A 15 -1.76 -1.30 4.74
CA ASN A 15 -2.35 -2.54 5.24
C ASN A 15 -3.67 -2.28 5.97
N LEU A 16 -3.75 -1.19 6.72
CA LEU A 16 -4.99 -0.82 7.39
C LEU A 16 -6.10 -0.52 6.37
N LYS A 17 -5.78 0.24 5.33
CA LYS A 17 -6.74 0.58 4.28
C LYS A 17 -7.18 -0.65 3.50
N LEU A 18 -6.24 -1.53 3.17
CA LEU A 18 -6.55 -2.77 2.45
C LEU A 18 -7.43 -3.70 3.28
N ARG A 19 -7.24 -3.70 4.60
CA ARG A 19 -8.07 -4.53 5.47
C ARG A 19 -9.50 -4.01 5.55
N ASP A 20 -9.66 -2.68 5.65
CA ASP A 20 -10.95 -2.08 6.02
C ASP A 20 -11.72 -1.47 4.86
N GLN A 21 -11.05 -1.01 3.79
CA GLN A 21 -11.71 -0.16 2.80
C GLN A 21 -11.54 -0.60 1.35
N TYR A 22 -10.47 -1.29 1.00
CA TYR A 22 -10.18 -1.61 -0.41
C TYR A 22 -9.94 -3.10 -0.59
N ALA A 23 -10.50 -3.63 -1.68
CA ALA A 23 -10.36 -5.06 -1.99
C ALA A 23 -9.06 -5.40 -2.70
N SER A 24 -8.31 -4.39 -3.16
CA SER A 24 -7.06 -4.60 -3.88
C SER A 24 -6.19 -3.35 -3.80
N LEU A 25 -4.90 -3.51 -4.09
CA LEU A 25 -3.98 -2.38 -4.17
C LEU A 25 -4.37 -1.45 -5.31
N ASN A 26 -4.80 -1.99 -6.45
CA ASN A 26 -5.23 -1.17 -7.57
C ASN A 26 -6.43 -0.29 -7.19
N ALA A 27 -7.39 -0.84 -6.47
CA ALA A 27 -8.55 -0.08 -6.01
C ALA A 27 -8.14 1.05 -5.07
N LEU A 28 -7.23 0.76 -4.16
CA LEU A 28 -6.71 1.75 -3.21
C LEU A 28 -5.99 2.88 -3.96
N CYS A 29 -5.08 2.53 -4.85
CA CYS A 29 -4.30 3.53 -5.59
C CYS A 29 -5.17 4.37 -6.51
N ASP A 30 -6.17 3.76 -7.12
CA ASP A 30 -7.09 4.47 -8.01
C ASP A 30 -7.90 5.51 -7.24
N ASP A 31 -8.46 5.11 -6.09
CA ASP A 31 -9.30 6.01 -5.29
C ASP A 31 -8.50 7.14 -4.65
N LEU A 32 -7.29 6.85 -4.17
CA LEU A 32 -6.44 7.84 -3.51
C LEU A 32 -5.53 8.59 -4.49
N GLU A 33 -5.64 8.28 -5.78
CA GLU A 33 -4.83 8.91 -6.84
C GLU A 33 -3.33 8.71 -6.61
N LEU A 34 -2.95 7.46 -6.28
CA LEU A 34 -1.55 7.09 -6.05
C LEU A 34 -1.03 6.26 -7.22
N ASN A 35 0.27 6.38 -7.48
CA ASN A 35 0.94 5.57 -8.50
C ASN A 35 1.38 4.24 -7.89
N PRO A 36 0.81 3.09 -8.36
CA PRO A 36 1.16 1.78 -7.76
C PRO A 36 2.65 1.46 -7.84
N GLU A 37 3.31 1.84 -8.93
CA GLU A 37 4.74 1.57 -9.06
C GLU A 37 5.56 2.30 -8.01
N GLU A 38 5.21 3.56 -7.75
CA GLU A 38 5.88 4.36 -6.75
C GLU A 38 5.66 3.77 -5.35
N ILE A 39 4.44 3.34 -5.06
CA ILE A 39 4.10 2.72 -3.78
C ILE A 39 4.89 1.42 -3.59
N THR A 40 4.91 0.55 -4.62
CA THR A 40 5.61 -0.73 -4.50
C THR A 40 7.12 -0.55 -4.37
N GLN A 41 7.69 0.47 -5.01
CA GLN A 41 9.12 0.77 -4.86
C GLN A 41 9.45 1.21 -3.44
N LYS A 42 8.61 2.04 -2.84
CA LYS A 42 8.83 2.51 -1.48
C LYS A 42 8.74 1.37 -0.45
N THR A 43 7.74 0.51 -0.59
CA THR A 43 7.60 -0.62 0.33
C THR A 43 8.69 -1.65 0.13
N ALA A 44 9.14 -1.86 -1.12
CA ALA A 44 10.22 -2.79 -1.42
C ALA A 44 11.55 -2.34 -0.79
N SER A 45 11.72 -1.04 -0.55
CA SER A 45 12.94 -0.53 0.09
C SER A 45 13.14 -1.08 1.50
N ILE A 46 12.06 -1.55 2.13
CA ILE A 46 12.13 -2.23 3.44
C ILE A 46 11.66 -3.67 3.35
N ASP A 47 11.74 -4.23 2.14
CA ASP A 47 11.45 -5.65 1.86
C ASP A 47 10.00 -6.06 2.15
N TYR A 48 9.07 -5.15 1.93
CA TYR A 48 7.64 -5.46 1.98
C TYR A 48 7.07 -5.46 0.57
N HIS A 49 6.33 -6.53 0.23
CA HIS A 49 5.76 -6.71 -1.10
C HIS A 49 4.28 -7.02 -1.00
N TYR A 50 3.51 -6.47 -1.92
CA TYR A 50 2.08 -6.71 -1.95
C TYR A 50 1.79 -8.17 -2.34
N LYS A 51 0.97 -8.84 -1.53
CA LYS A 51 0.53 -10.22 -1.78
C LYS A 51 -0.96 -10.20 -2.09
N PRO A 52 -1.34 -10.32 -3.37
CA PRO A 52 -2.76 -10.24 -3.74
C PRO A 52 -3.63 -11.28 -3.04
N GLU A 53 -3.07 -12.48 -2.80
CA GLU A 53 -3.81 -13.56 -2.16
C GLU A 53 -4.23 -13.21 -0.73
N TYR A 54 -3.51 -12.32 -0.07
CA TYR A 54 -3.84 -11.87 1.29
C TYR A 54 -4.34 -10.42 1.31
N ASN A 55 -4.27 -9.73 0.18
CA ASN A 55 -4.56 -8.31 0.08
C ASN A 55 -3.78 -7.51 1.13
N GLN A 56 -2.48 -7.75 1.20
CA GLN A 56 -1.65 -7.24 2.26
C GLN A 56 -0.20 -7.14 1.80
N PHE A 57 0.54 -6.17 2.36
CA PHE A 57 1.99 -6.09 2.22
C PHE A 57 2.65 -6.93 3.31
N LEU A 58 3.50 -7.83 2.87
CA LEU A 58 4.20 -8.75 3.77
C LEU A 58 5.69 -8.78 3.50
#